data_5984d2b4d297f685af4e449b1842c775
#
_entry.id   5984d2b4d297f685af4e449b1842c775
#
_cell.length_a   1.000
_cell.length_b   1.000
_cell.length_c   1.000
_cell.angle_alpha   90.00
_cell.angle_beta   90.00
_cell.angle_gamma   90.00
#
_symmetry.space_group_name_H-M   'P 1'
#
loop_
_entity.id
_entity.type
_entity.pdbx_description
1 polymer ?
#
loop_
_entity_poly.entity_id
_entity_poly.type
_entity_poly.pdbx_seq_one_letter_code
_entity_poly.pdbx_strand_id
1 'polypeptide(L)'
;MHLINKIKIIIYLSLFLIIYSPNAKSAEECFEGTSRAIFKFNMAIDEAVIEPLAKGYNKLPAPVKTGTSNFTSNIGTLLSIPNNILQGNLKQFGHSVGSFVINTSVGILGLLNPAEKIGLKPHKEDVGQTLGSYGIGTGCYFVLPILGPTTARDSLGMLADTFVDPFAHVTLRENELFSTSGNTLDYFSVKSVTAVDFRSD
;
A
#
# COMPACT_ATOMS: atom_id res chain seq x y z
N MET A 1 -19.68 46.65 9.44
CA MET A 1 -19.89 46.37 8.00
C MET A 1 -18.86 45.42 7.39
N HIS A 2 -17.58 45.50 7.73
CA HIS A 2 -16.51 44.66 7.17
C HIS A 2 -16.60 43.17 7.57
N LEU A 3 -16.99 42.85 8.82
CA LEU A 3 -17.14 41.48 9.32
C LEU A 3 -18.26 40.70 8.65
N ILE A 4 -19.39 41.35 8.44
CA ILE A 4 -20.59 40.75 7.78
C ILE A 4 -20.29 40.41 6.33
N ASN A 5 -19.53 41.23 5.63
CA ASN A 5 -19.09 40.93 4.25
C ASN A 5 -18.13 39.74 4.18
N LYS A 6 -17.21 39.62 5.15
CA LYS A 6 -16.29 38.44 5.21
C LYS A 6 -17.07 37.16 5.48
N ILE A 7 -18.06 37.17 6.37
CA ILE A 7 -18.90 36.01 6.66
C ILE A 7 -19.72 35.61 5.42
N LYS A 8 -20.31 36.57 4.70
CA LYS A 8 -21.01 36.27 3.44
C LYS A 8 -20.11 35.63 2.39
N ILE A 9 -18.88 36.13 2.22
CA ILE A 9 -17.89 35.56 1.27
C ILE A 9 -17.56 34.13 1.64
N ILE A 10 -17.32 33.84 2.92
CA ILE A 10 -17.05 32.48 3.40
C ILE A 10 -18.22 31.54 3.14
N ILE A 11 -19.45 32.00 3.38
CA ILE A 11 -20.66 31.22 3.13
C ILE A 11 -20.84 30.96 1.61
N TYR A 12 -20.62 31.94 0.76
CA TYR A 12 -20.71 31.75 -0.70
C TYR A 12 -19.59 30.80 -1.20
N LEU A 13 -18.35 30.92 -0.66
CA LEU A 13 -17.25 30.03 -1.02
C LEU A 13 -17.54 28.57 -0.57
N SER A 14 -18.09 28.39 0.63
CA SER A 14 -18.46 27.05 1.11
C SER A 14 -19.61 26.43 0.34
N LEU A 15 -20.63 27.25 -0.04
CA LEU A 15 -21.71 26.79 -0.90
C LEU A 15 -21.21 26.42 -2.31
N PHE A 16 -20.30 27.21 -2.86
CA PHE A 16 -19.68 26.95 -4.16
C PHE A 16 -18.88 25.64 -4.15
N LEU A 17 -18.10 25.37 -3.08
CA LEU A 17 -17.37 24.13 -2.91
C LEU A 17 -18.28 22.90 -2.77
N ILE A 18 -19.45 23.04 -2.14
CA ILE A 18 -20.43 21.95 -2.02
C ILE A 18 -21.08 21.64 -3.38
N ILE A 19 -21.38 22.68 -4.19
CA ILE A 19 -21.99 22.50 -5.51
C ILE A 19 -21.01 21.93 -6.53
N TYR A 20 -19.71 22.25 -6.40
CA TYR A 20 -18.63 21.75 -7.26
C TYR A 20 -17.92 20.50 -6.71
N SER A 21 -18.48 19.85 -5.69
CA SER A 21 -17.95 18.53 -5.29
C SER A 21 -18.10 17.59 -6.48
N PRO A 22 -17.01 17.11 -7.09
CA PRO A 22 -17.12 16.12 -8.15
C PRO A 22 -17.84 14.93 -7.55
N ASN A 23 -18.95 14.52 -8.17
CA ASN A 23 -19.62 13.29 -7.79
C ASN A 23 -18.58 12.18 -7.86
N ALA A 24 -18.20 11.66 -6.70
CA ALA A 24 -17.37 10.46 -6.62
C ALA A 24 -18.20 9.35 -7.26
N LYS A 25 -17.99 9.09 -8.55
CA LYS A 25 -18.55 7.91 -9.20
C LYS A 25 -17.89 6.72 -8.51
N SER A 26 -18.66 5.96 -7.76
CA SER A 26 -18.21 4.65 -7.32
C SER A 26 -17.81 3.84 -8.56
N ALA A 27 -16.70 3.11 -8.47
CA ALA A 27 -16.31 2.21 -9.55
C ALA A 27 -17.45 1.24 -9.83
N GLU A 28 -17.82 1.11 -11.09
CA GLU A 28 -18.86 0.17 -11.52
C GLU A 28 -18.39 -1.25 -11.22
N GLU A 29 -19.23 -2.04 -10.58
CA GLU A 29 -18.89 -3.43 -10.23
C GLU A 29 -18.95 -4.30 -11.48
N CYS A 30 -17.83 -4.91 -11.83
CA CYS A 30 -17.76 -5.91 -12.89
C CYS A 30 -17.82 -7.31 -12.28
N PHE A 31 -18.61 -8.18 -12.88
CA PHE A 31 -18.68 -9.59 -12.46
C PHE A 31 -19.17 -9.79 -11.01
N GLU A 32 -20.21 -9.07 -10.58
CA GLU A 32 -20.75 -9.11 -9.21
C GLU A 32 -20.87 -10.53 -8.66
N GLY A 33 -21.47 -11.45 -9.42
CA GLY A 33 -21.64 -12.84 -8.99
C GLY A 33 -20.32 -13.56 -8.70
N THR A 34 -19.31 -13.35 -9.55
CA THR A 34 -17.98 -13.93 -9.39
C THR A 34 -17.25 -13.27 -8.20
N SER A 35 -17.32 -11.94 -8.11
CA SER A 35 -16.73 -11.18 -7.00
C SER A 35 -17.28 -11.61 -5.65
N ARG A 36 -18.59 -11.85 -5.55
CA ARG A 36 -19.23 -12.37 -4.32
C ARG A 36 -18.78 -13.78 -3.97
N ALA A 37 -18.62 -14.65 -4.97
CA ALA A 37 -18.12 -16.00 -4.74
C ALA A 37 -16.66 -16.00 -4.25
N ILE A 38 -15.81 -15.21 -4.90
CA ILE A 38 -14.40 -15.04 -4.51
C ILE A 38 -14.29 -14.39 -3.12
N PHE A 39 -15.13 -13.40 -2.81
CA PHE A 39 -15.16 -12.79 -1.48
C PHE A 39 -15.47 -13.83 -0.39
N LYS A 40 -16.47 -14.69 -0.60
CA LYS A 40 -16.78 -15.79 0.34
C LYS A 40 -15.60 -16.75 0.50
N PHE A 41 -14.92 -17.07 -0.60
CA PHE A 41 -13.72 -17.90 -0.56
C PHE A 41 -12.60 -17.22 0.24
N ASN A 42 -12.35 -15.93 0.02
CA ASN A 42 -11.36 -15.16 0.77
C ASN A 42 -11.69 -15.12 2.28
N MET A 43 -12.97 -14.94 2.62
CA MET A 43 -13.42 -14.97 4.03
C MET A 43 -13.20 -16.33 4.67
N ALA A 44 -13.42 -17.42 3.93
CA ALA A 44 -13.15 -18.76 4.45
C ALA A 44 -11.65 -19.01 4.70
N ILE A 45 -10.77 -18.48 3.82
CA ILE A 45 -9.32 -18.52 4.03
C ILE A 45 -8.91 -17.65 5.22
N ASP A 46 -9.48 -16.43 5.32
CA ASP A 46 -9.22 -15.54 6.45
C ASP A 46 -9.53 -16.24 7.77
N GLU A 47 -10.72 -16.79 7.91
CA GLU A 47 -11.16 -17.47 9.12
C GLU A 47 -10.36 -18.76 9.43
N ALA A 48 -10.03 -19.54 8.39
CA ALA A 48 -9.34 -20.80 8.58
C ALA A 48 -7.82 -20.68 8.78
N VAL A 49 -7.20 -19.65 8.22
CA VAL A 49 -5.73 -19.53 8.15
C VAL A 49 -5.24 -18.19 8.71
N ILE A 50 -5.72 -17.06 8.17
CA ILE A 50 -5.13 -15.75 8.49
C ILE A 50 -5.47 -15.35 9.93
N GLU A 51 -6.71 -15.52 10.34
CA GLU A 51 -7.14 -15.18 11.70
C GLU A 51 -6.41 -15.97 12.79
N PRO A 52 -6.24 -17.33 12.71
CA PRO A 52 -5.42 -18.06 13.66
C PRO A 52 -3.95 -17.62 13.68
N LEU A 53 -3.37 -17.32 12.52
CA LEU A 53 -2.01 -16.80 12.42
C LEU A 53 -1.88 -15.42 13.08
N ALA A 54 -2.83 -14.52 12.81
CA ALA A 54 -2.87 -13.19 13.41
C ALA A 54 -3.02 -13.27 14.95
N LYS A 55 -3.89 -14.16 15.45
CA LYS A 55 -4.02 -14.42 16.89
C LYS A 55 -2.72 -14.96 17.51
N GLY A 56 -1.98 -15.80 16.77
CA GLY A 56 -0.65 -16.27 17.18
C GLY A 56 0.38 -15.14 17.20
N TYR A 57 0.43 -14.35 16.14
CA TYR A 57 1.30 -13.19 16.00
C TYR A 57 1.05 -12.14 17.10
N ASN A 58 -0.22 -11.91 17.48
CA ASN A 58 -0.58 -10.99 18.54
C ASN A 58 -0.04 -11.36 19.93
N LYS A 59 0.29 -12.64 20.15
CA LYS A 59 0.92 -13.11 21.40
C LYS A 59 2.42 -12.80 21.47
N LEU A 60 3.02 -12.36 20.35
CA LEU A 60 4.43 -11.98 20.33
C LEU A 60 4.67 -10.70 21.13
N PRO A 61 5.85 -10.54 21.76
CA PRO A 61 6.22 -9.32 22.44
C PRO A 61 6.15 -8.10 21.50
N ALA A 62 5.73 -6.95 22.03
CA ALA A 62 5.60 -5.72 21.26
C ALA A 62 6.85 -5.35 20.43
N PRO A 63 8.11 -5.50 20.93
CA PRO A 63 9.27 -5.19 20.11
C PRO A 63 9.39 -6.05 18.84
N VAL A 64 8.95 -7.31 18.90
CA VAL A 64 8.97 -8.20 17.72
C VAL A 64 7.97 -7.74 16.69
N LYS A 65 6.73 -7.46 17.11
CA LYS A 65 5.67 -6.94 16.22
C LYS A 65 6.07 -5.61 15.58
N THR A 66 6.53 -4.67 16.40
CA THR A 66 7.00 -3.37 15.90
C THR A 66 8.18 -3.53 14.94
N GLY A 67 9.13 -4.41 15.24
CA GLY A 67 10.27 -4.68 14.36
C GLY A 67 9.83 -5.26 13.01
N THR A 68 8.92 -6.22 13.02
CA THR A 68 8.37 -6.82 11.79
C THR A 68 7.62 -5.78 10.96
N SER A 69 6.75 -4.98 11.58
CA SER A 69 6.00 -3.92 10.91
C SER A 69 6.93 -2.85 10.32
N ASN A 70 7.94 -2.42 11.06
CA ASN A 70 8.95 -1.48 10.55
C ASN A 70 9.72 -2.06 9.36
N PHE A 71 10.14 -3.32 9.44
CA PHE A 71 10.88 -3.99 8.38
C PHE A 71 10.05 -4.08 7.09
N THR A 72 8.81 -4.56 7.17
CA THR A 72 7.92 -4.65 6.01
C THR A 72 7.59 -3.27 5.44
N SER A 73 7.41 -2.26 6.30
CA SER A 73 7.21 -0.88 5.87
C SER A 73 8.43 -0.31 5.17
N ASN A 74 9.64 -0.62 5.67
CA ASN A 74 10.90 -0.17 5.05
C ASN A 74 11.09 -0.78 3.66
N ILE A 75 10.77 -2.06 3.49
CA ILE A 75 10.76 -2.72 2.18
C ILE A 75 9.75 -2.05 1.25
N GLY A 76 8.51 -1.83 1.71
CA GLY A 76 7.48 -1.15 0.91
C GLY A 76 7.87 0.29 0.49
N THR A 77 8.77 0.94 1.23
CA THR A 77 9.29 2.26 0.86
C THR A 77 10.09 2.23 -0.45
N LEU A 78 10.74 1.10 -0.78
CA LEU A 78 11.45 0.96 -2.06
C LEU A 78 10.55 1.10 -3.27
N LEU A 79 9.32 0.54 -3.22
CA LEU A 79 8.33 0.69 -4.29
C LEU A 79 7.83 2.13 -4.39
N SER A 80 7.79 2.85 -3.27
CA SER A 80 7.35 4.25 -3.25
C SER A 80 8.36 5.20 -3.90
N ILE A 81 9.65 4.86 -3.91
CA ILE A 81 10.72 5.73 -4.45
C ILE A 81 10.49 6.04 -5.94
N PRO A 82 10.42 5.05 -6.85
CA PRO A 82 10.18 5.33 -8.27
C PRO A 82 8.80 5.97 -8.50
N ASN A 83 7.78 5.56 -7.78
CA ASN A 83 6.44 6.09 -7.91
C ASN A 83 6.37 7.58 -7.54
N ASN A 84 7.07 8.01 -6.49
CA ASN A 84 7.16 9.42 -6.14
C ASN A 84 7.81 10.27 -7.24
N ILE A 85 8.85 9.75 -7.92
CA ILE A 85 9.46 10.43 -9.08
C ILE A 85 8.46 10.54 -10.22
N LEU A 86 7.82 9.43 -10.58
CA LEU A 86 6.84 9.38 -11.66
C LEU A 86 5.68 10.34 -11.43
N GLN A 87 5.26 10.50 -10.18
CA GLN A 87 4.21 11.47 -9.78
C GLN A 87 4.71 12.91 -9.68
N GLY A 88 6.02 13.17 -9.87
CA GLY A 88 6.63 14.50 -9.72
C GLY A 88 6.73 14.97 -8.26
N ASN A 89 6.54 14.09 -7.29
CA ASN A 89 6.56 14.44 -5.87
C ASN A 89 7.97 14.32 -5.27
N LEU A 90 8.84 15.28 -5.62
CA LEU A 90 10.24 15.30 -5.19
C LEU A 90 10.40 15.35 -3.67
N LYS A 91 9.45 15.96 -2.95
CA LYS A 91 9.48 15.99 -1.48
C LYS A 91 9.31 14.58 -0.91
N GLN A 92 8.30 13.86 -1.35
CA GLN A 92 8.07 12.49 -0.90
C GLN A 92 9.14 11.53 -1.39
N PHE A 93 9.69 11.74 -2.59
CA PHE A 93 10.89 11.04 -3.05
C PHE A 93 12.04 11.17 -2.05
N GLY A 94 12.37 12.41 -1.64
CA GLY A 94 13.42 12.68 -0.64
C GLY A 94 13.12 12.01 0.71
N HIS A 95 11.86 12.05 1.18
CA HIS A 95 11.44 11.36 2.40
C HIS A 95 11.60 9.84 2.28
N SER A 96 11.21 9.26 1.15
CA SER A 96 11.31 7.81 0.91
C SER A 96 12.76 7.35 0.85
N VAL A 97 13.61 8.02 0.09
CA VAL A 97 15.05 7.70 0.00
C VAL A 97 15.72 7.86 1.36
N GLY A 98 15.53 9.01 2.01
CA GLY A 98 16.13 9.28 3.31
C GLY A 98 15.69 8.30 4.38
N SER A 99 14.39 8.00 4.43
CA SER A 99 13.83 7.03 5.37
C SER A 99 14.40 5.64 5.13
N PHE A 100 14.43 5.17 3.88
CA PHE A 100 14.97 3.86 3.54
C PHE A 100 16.45 3.73 3.93
N VAL A 101 17.28 4.71 3.58
CA VAL A 101 18.72 4.69 3.89
C VAL A 101 18.96 4.69 5.40
N ILE A 102 18.29 5.55 6.14
CA ILE A 102 18.47 5.67 7.60
C ILE A 102 17.94 4.44 8.32
N ASN A 103 16.75 3.95 7.95
CA ASN A 103 16.17 2.78 8.59
C ASN A 103 16.96 1.49 8.26
N THR A 104 17.51 1.40 7.06
CA THR A 104 18.33 0.24 6.68
C THR A 104 19.70 0.25 7.36
N SER A 105 20.35 1.42 7.47
CA SER A 105 21.69 1.53 8.06
C SER A 105 21.64 1.63 9.59
N VAL A 106 21.01 2.67 10.13
CA VAL A 106 20.94 2.93 11.58
C VAL A 106 19.83 2.11 12.24
N GLY A 107 18.77 1.81 11.49
CA GLY A 107 17.60 1.06 11.96
C GLY A 107 17.73 -0.45 11.88
N ILE A 108 18.94 -0.99 11.67
CA ILE A 108 19.21 -2.44 11.62
C ILE A 108 18.33 -3.11 10.57
N LEU A 109 18.59 -2.82 9.28
CA LEU A 109 17.85 -3.34 8.13
C LEU A 109 16.34 -2.97 8.15
N GLY A 110 15.96 -1.92 8.87
CA GLY A 110 14.57 -1.47 8.97
C GLY A 110 13.78 -2.03 10.15
N LEU A 111 14.37 -2.82 11.03
CA LEU A 111 13.71 -3.28 12.27
C LEU A 111 13.37 -2.12 13.21
N LEU A 112 14.17 -1.07 13.19
CA LEU A 112 13.92 0.17 13.89
C LEU A 112 13.55 1.26 12.90
N ASN A 113 12.83 2.29 13.37
CA ASN A 113 12.39 3.42 12.52
C ASN A 113 12.97 4.76 13.04
N PRO A 114 14.30 4.96 13.02
CA PRO A 114 14.90 6.23 13.42
C PRO A 114 14.54 7.39 12.48
N ALA A 115 14.24 7.12 11.20
CA ALA A 115 13.87 8.14 10.23
C ALA A 115 12.60 8.91 10.64
N GLU A 116 11.62 8.23 11.18
CA GLU A 116 10.38 8.85 11.67
C GLU A 116 10.65 9.86 12.81
N LYS A 117 11.60 9.54 13.70
CA LYS A 117 11.96 10.40 14.84
C LYS A 117 12.57 11.73 14.40
N ILE A 118 13.16 11.78 13.21
CA ILE A 118 13.72 12.99 12.60
C ILE A 118 12.77 13.63 11.58
N GLY A 119 11.50 13.17 11.52
CA GLY A 119 10.46 13.76 10.69
C GLY A 119 10.40 13.28 9.25
N LEU A 120 11.15 12.25 8.87
CA LEU A 120 11.04 11.63 7.57
C LEU A 120 9.88 10.64 7.58
N LYS A 121 8.76 11.04 6.96
CA LYS A 121 7.53 10.25 6.86
C LYS A 121 7.20 10.02 5.38
N PRO A 122 7.70 8.91 4.79
CA PRO A 122 7.36 8.57 3.42
C PRO A 122 5.89 8.17 3.31
N HIS A 123 5.25 8.59 2.21
CA HIS A 123 3.97 8.01 1.83
C HIS A 123 4.21 6.73 1.04
N LYS A 124 3.38 5.74 1.28
CA LYS A 124 3.39 4.50 0.49
C LYS A 124 2.69 4.77 -0.83
N GLU A 125 3.44 4.65 -1.90
CA GLU A 125 2.97 4.86 -3.26
C GLU A 125 3.19 3.60 -4.09
N ASP A 126 2.26 3.33 -4.98
CA ASP A 126 2.29 2.21 -5.91
C ASP A 126 2.00 2.65 -7.35
N VAL A 127 2.15 1.75 -8.30
CA VAL A 127 1.90 2.05 -9.72
C VAL A 127 0.42 2.34 -9.96
N GLY A 128 -0.51 1.72 -9.24
CA GLY A 128 -1.95 2.02 -9.35
C GLY A 128 -2.26 3.48 -9.01
N GLN A 129 -1.68 4.00 -7.93
CA GLN A 129 -1.78 5.42 -7.54
C GLN A 129 -1.09 6.33 -8.56
N THR A 130 0.06 5.92 -9.08
CA THR A 130 0.77 6.65 -10.13
C THR A 130 -0.06 6.78 -11.39
N LEU A 131 -0.69 5.70 -11.86
CA LEU A 131 -1.63 5.73 -12.98
C LEU A 131 -2.83 6.66 -12.69
N GLY A 132 -3.32 6.66 -11.44
CA GLY A 132 -4.37 7.58 -10.99
C GLY A 132 -3.93 9.04 -11.07
N SER A 133 -2.70 9.36 -10.71
CA SER A 133 -2.16 10.73 -10.79
C SER A 133 -2.08 11.26 -12.23
N TYR A 134 -1.95 10.36 -13.22
CA TYR A 134 -2.02 10.68 -14.65
C TYR A 134 -3.46 10.76 -15.19
N GLY A 135 -4.47 10.64 -14.34
CA GLY A 135 -5.87 10.75 -14.72
C GLY A 135 -6.48 9.45 -15.26
N ILE A 136 -5.80 8.32 -15.12
CA ILE A 136 -6.35 7.02 -15.47
C ILE A 136 -7.41 6.66 -14.44
N GLY A 137 -8.65 6.50 -14.89
CA GLY A 137 -9.78 6.14 -14.04
C GLY A 137 -9.59 4.76 -13.39
N THR A 138 -10.28 4.51 -12.29
CA THR A 138 -10.22 3.24 -11.55
C THR A 138 -10.68 2.04 -12.39
N GLY A 139 -11.52 2.28 -13.39
CA GLY A 139 -12.20 1.22 -14.12
C GLY A 139 -13.22 0.50 -13.24
N CYS A 140 -13.51 -0.76 -13.54
CA CYS A 140 -14.45 -1.52 -12.77
C CYS A 140 -13.82 -2.12 -11.50
N TYR A 141 -14.68 -2.32 -10.52
CA TYR A 141 -14.35 -2.96 -9.25
C TYR A 141 -14.62 -4.47 -9.33
N PHE A 142 -13.75 -5.26 -8.76
CA PHE A 142 -13.91 -6.71 -8.61
C PHE A 142 -13.07 -7.24 -7.44
N VAL A 143 -13.27 -8.52 -7.11
CA VAL A 143 -12.54 -9.17 -6.01
C VAL A 143 -11.60 -10.22 -6.60
N LEU A 144 -10.32 -10.16 -6.21
CA LEU A 144 -9.33 -11.16 -6.55
C LEU A 144 -9.22 -12.24 -5.48
N PRO A 145 -8.95 -13.49 -5.86
CA PRO A 145 -8.65 -14.55 -4.90
C PRO A 145 -7.43 -14.15 -4.05
N ILE A 146 -7.54 -14.32 -2.74
CA ILE A 146 -6.51 -14.03 -1.73
C ILE A 146 -6.17 -12.54 -1.59
N LEU A 147 -6.05 -11.80 -2.70
CA LEU A 147 -5.69 -10.37 -2.70
C LEU A 147 -6.85 -9.46 -2.29
N GLY A 148 -8.09 -9.93 -2.39
CA GLY A 148 -9.26 -9.16 -1.96
C GLY A 148 -9.77 -8.15 -2.99
N PRO A 149 -10.51 -7.13 -2.53
CA PRO A 149 -11.14 -6.13 -3.38
C PRO A 149 -10.11 -5.23 -4.07
N THR A 150 -10.33 -4.97 -5.36
CA THR A 150 -9.45 -4.14 -6.19
C THR A 150 -10.23 -3.48 -7.33
N THR A 151 -9.56 -2.61 -8.06
CA THR A 151 -10.07 -2.02 -9.30
C THR A 151 -9.23 -2.48 -10.50
N ALA A 152 -9.75 -2.30 -11.72
CA ALA A 152 -9.01 -2.66 -12.93
C ALA A 152 -7.65 -1.93 -13.00
N ARG A 153 -7.62 -0.63 -12.67
CA ARG A 153 -6.38 0.15 -12.61
C ARG A 153 -5.41 -0.38 -11.57
N ASP A 154 -5.92 -0.61 -10.35
CA ASP A 154 -5.05 -0.98 -9.22
C ASP A 154 -4.53 -2.41 -9.37
N SER A 155 -5.30 -3.32 -10.00
CA SER A 155 -4.80 -4.66 -10.33
C SER A 155 -3.71 -4.65 -11.41
N LEU A 156 -3.83 -3.77 -12.42
CA LEU A 156 -2.72 -3.54 -13.37
C LEU A 156 -1.51 -2.91 -12.67
N GLY A 157 -1.75 -2.00 -11.73
CA GLY A 157 -0.70 -1.45 -10.87
C GLY A 157 0.03 -2.52 -10.07
N MET A 158 -0.70 -3.43 -9.41
CA MET A 158 -0.10 -4.55 -8.68
C MET A 158 0.76 -5.45 -9.57
N LEU A 159 0.32 -5.73 -10.81
CA LEU A 159 1.13 -6.48 -11.77
C LEU A 159 2.39 -5.73 -12.14
N ALA A 160 2.28 -4.43 -12.41
CA ALA A 160 3.44 -3.59 -12.73
C ALA A 160 4.41 -3.46 -11.55
N ASP A 161 3.90 -3.33 -10.32
CA ASP A 161 4.73 -3.31 -9.11
C ASP A 161 5.61 -4.57 -9.00
N THR A 162 5.11 -5.74 -9.41
CA THR A 162 5.89 -6.98 -9.43
C THR A 162 7.12 -6.88 -10.35
N PHE A 163 7.05 -6.12 -11.44
CA PHE A 163 8.19 -5.90 -12.33
C PHE A 163 9.14 -4.80 -11.86
N VAL A 164 8.65 -3.85 -11.06
CA VAL A 164 9.43 -2.72 -10.54
C VAL A 164 10.06 -3.06 -9.19
N ASP A 165 9.57 -4.11 -8.52
CA ASP A 165 10.07 -4.54 -7.23
C ASP A 165 11.55 -4.97 -7.34
N PRO A 166 12.48 -4.25 -6.68
CA PRO A 166 13.90 -4.58 -6.72
C PRO A 166 14.18 -5.97 -6.14
N PHE A 167 13.35 -6.49 -5.22
CA PHE A 167 13.51 -7.83 -4.67
C PHE A 167 13.09 -8.93 -5.66
N ALA A 168 12.18 -8.64 -6.59
CA ALA A 168 11.85 -9.57 -7.67
C ALA A 168 13.05 -9.86 -8.58
N HIS A 169 14.04 -8.97 -8.58
CA HIS A 169 15.23 -9.05 -9.43
C HIS A 169 16.51 -9.41 -8.67
N VAL A 170 16.48 -9.47 -7.33
CA VAL A 170 17.60 -10.01 -6.55
C VAL A 170 17.58 -11.53 -6.66
N THR A 171 18.08 -12.02 -7.76
CA THR A 171 18.52 -13.41 -7.83
C THR A 171 19.71 -13.56 -6.88
N LEU A 172 19.48 -14.16 -5.72
CA LEU A 172 20.57 -14.67 -4.91
C LEU A 172 21.26 -15.74 -5.75
N ARG A 173 22.31 -15.33 -6.43
CA ARG A 173 23.17 -16.17 -7.25
C ARG A 173 23.71 -17.28 -6.35
N GLU A 174 23.39 -18.51 -6.69
CA GLU A 174 23.97 -19.76 -6.15
C GLU A 174 23.48 -20.27 -4.78
N ASN A 175 22.17 -20.34 -4.51
CA ASN A 175 21.69 -21.39 -3.62
C ASN A 175 20.33 -21.89 -4.08
N GLU A 176 20.29 -23.16 -4.50
CA GLU A 176 19.12 -23.86 -5.04
C GLU A 176 17.91 -23.97 -4.10
N LEU A 177 17.97 -23.41 -2.90
CA LEU A 177 16.89 -23.45 -1.92
C LEU A 177 15.68 -22.55 -2.28
N PHE A 178 15.84 -21.64 -3.25
CA PHE A 178 14.78 -20.74 -3.71
C PHE A 178 14.66 -20.64 -5.22
N SER A 179 15.26 -21.57 -5.94
CA SER A 179 15.31 -21.60 -7.40
C SER A 179 14.13 -22.36 -8.00
N THR A 180 12.91 -21.87 -7.87
CA THR A 180 11.82 -22.29 -8.76
C THR A 180 10.70 -21.28 -8.70
N SER A 181 10.52 -20.46 -9.75
CA SER A 181 9.43 -19.47 -9.90
C SER A 181 9.40 -18.36 -8.83
N GLY A 182 10.56 -17.83 -8.43
CA GLY A 182 10.75 -16.99 -7.24
C GLY A 182 9.94 -15.70 -7.21
N ASN A 183 9.76 -15.03 -8.33
CA ASN A 183 9.31 -13.64 -8.34
C ASN A 183 7.88 -13.43 -7.83
N THR A 184 6.98 -14.37 -8.06
CA THR A 184 5.58 -14.26 -7.64
C THR A 184 5.40 -14.67 -6.16
N LEU A 185 6.13 -15.69 -5.72
CA LEU A 185 6.04 -16.20 -4.35
C LEU A 185 6.64 -15.22 -3.34
N ASP A 186 7.73 -14.54 -3.68
CA ASP A 186 8.34 -13.54 -2.79
C ASP A 186 7.43 -12.32 -2.60
N TYR A 187 6.78 -11.86 -3.67
CA TYR A 187 5.77 -10.83 -3.58
C TYR A 187 4.60 -11.24 -2.69
N PHE A 188 4.09 -12.45 -2.85
CA PHE A 188 3.02 -12.99 -2.01
C PHE A 188 3.45 -13.18 -0.56
N SER A 189 4.69 -13.58 -0.29
CA SER A 189 5.19 -13.75 1.08
C SER A 189 5.25 -12.43 1.85
N VAL A 190 5.77 -11.37 1.24
CA VAL A 190 5.78 -10.02 1.84
C VAL A 190 4.37 -9.50 2.05
N LYS A 191 3.49 -9.67 1.06
CA LYS A 191 2.06 -9.30 1.18
C LYS A 191 1.36 -10.09 2.28
N SER A 192 1.68 -11.38 2.43
CA SER A 192 1.10 -12.24 3.48
C SER A 192 1.51 -11.79 4.88
N VAL A 193 2.78 -11.45 5.08
CA VAL A 193 3.27 -10.90 6.36
C VAL A 193 2.58 -9.57 6.67
N THR A 194 2.47 -8.69 5.67
CA THR A 194 1.76 -7.41 5.82
C THR A 194 0.28 -7.62 6.15
N ALA A 195 -0.39 -8.60 5.53
CA ALA A 195 -1.78 -8.92 5.80
C ALA A 195 -1.99 -9.45 7.24
N VAL A 196 -1.07 -10.30 7.73
CA VAL A 196 -1.10 -10.80 9.11
C VAL A 196 -0.86 -9.67 10.11
N ASP A 197 0.10 -8.78 9.84
CA ASP A 197 0.39 -7.61 10.66
C ASP A 197 -0.84 -6.69 10.73
N PHE A 198 -1.43 -6.33 9.59
CA PHE A 198 -2.64 -5.51 9.51
C PHE A 198 -3.85 -6.16 10.21
N ARG A 199 -4.04 -7.49 10.09
CA ARG A 199 -5.14 -8.21 10.73
C ARG A 199 -4.97 -8.27 12.26
N SER A 200 -3.73 -8.10 12.75
CA SER A 200 -3.41 -8.18 14.18
C SER A 200 -3.68 -6.88 14.94
N ASP A 201 -3.80 -5.75 14.24
CA ASP A 201 -4.14 -4.44 14.79
C ASP A 201 -5.66 -4.26 14.92
#